data_d4341c21958ae5e93908745aba5e0cde
#
_entry.id   d4341c21958ae5e93908745aba5e0cde
#
_cell.length_a   1.000
_cell.length_b   1.000
_cell.length_c   1.000
_cell.angle_alpha   90.00
_cell.angle_beta   90.00
_cell.angle_gamma   90.00
#
_symmetry.space_group_name_H-M   'P 1'
#
loop_
_entity.id
_entity.type
_entity.pdbx_description
1 polymer ?
#
loop_
_entity_poly.entity_id
_entity_poly.type
_entity_poly.pdbx_seq_one_letter_code
_entity_poly.pdbx_strand_id
1 'polypeptide(L)'
;MYSWLGFTQDKLNDVVLTPSYVAQLLVRLARVNKDSYVWDFATGSAGLLVAAMNEMLNDARVTITSPDELARKEALIKAEQLLGLELLSSVYMLAILNMILMGDGSSNILNKNSLTDFDGKYGFGKDNTSFPADAFVLNPPYSAEGNGMNFVERALSMMQKGYAAIIIQNSAGSGKAKEINKRILKHNTLLASIKMPSDLFIGKSSVQTNIYVFKVAEKHDPKHIVKFIDFSNDGYTRTNRKKASINLRDTDQAKERYDELVNLVLYGKQYLNLFTEKEYYETTIDPQNGCDWNKSAPVDTRPTLADFKKTISDYLSWEVSNLLKGQTQGEDNLGK
;
A
#
# COMPACT_ATOMS: atom_id res chain seq x y z
N MET A 1 -17.72 -16.17 -10.65
CA MET A 1 -16.57 -17.11 -10.67
C MET A 1 -16.39 -17.83 -9.34
N TYR A 2 -16.40 -17.16 -8.19
CA TYR A 2 -16.15 -17.79 -6.87
C TYR A 2 -17.25 -18.74 -6.37
N SER A 3 -18.51 -18.50 -6.70
CA SER A 3 -19.64 -19.38 -6.29
C SER A 3 -19.63 -20.77 -6.94
N TRP A 4 -18.90 -20.93 -8.04
CA TRP A 4 -18.78 -22.20 -8.77
C TRP A 4 -17.78 -23.19 -8.13
N LEU A 5 -16.88 -22.67 -7.30
CA LEU A 5 -15.82 -23.47 -6.65
C LEU A 5 -16.18 -23.93 -5.24
N GLY A 6 -17.45 -23.80 -4.82
CA GLY A 6 -17.94 -24.32 -3.54
C GLY A 6 -17.41 -23.59 -2.30
N PHE A 7 -16.94 -22.35 -2.44
CA PHE A 7 -16.47 -21.55 -1.32
C PHE A 7 -17.64 -21.10 -0.44
N THR A 8 -17.61 -21.43 0.84
CA THR A 8 -18.53 -20.83 1.81
C THR A 8 -18.18 -19.36 2.00
N GLN A 9 -19.19 -18.50 1.99
CA GLN A 9 -19.08 -17.02 2.05
C GLN A 9 -18.25 -16.54 3.25
N ASP A 10 -18.25 -17.25 4.36
CA ASP A 10 -17.56 -16.87 5.60
C ASP A 10 -16.02 -16.95 5.51
N LYS A 11 -15.48 -17.87 4.71
CA LYS A 11 -14.00 -18.00 4.54
C LYS A 11 -13.43 -17.04 3.48
N LEU A 12 -14.28 -16.47 2.61
CA LEU A 12 -13.88 -15.50 1.59
C LEU A 12 -13.93 -14.05 2.08
N ASN A 13 -14.58 -13.79 3.22
CA ASN A 13 -14.73 -12.43 3.75
C ASN A 13 -13.39 -11.80 4.15
N ASP A 14 -12.39 -12.61 4.49
CA ASP A 14 -11.04 -12.13 4.86
C ASP A 14 -10.10 -11.97 3.66
N VAL A 15 -10.48 -12.46 2.47
CA VAL A 15 -9.65 -12.32 1.25
C VAL A 15 -9.97 -10.99 0.58
N VAL A 16 -9.17 -9.98 0.85
CA VAL A 16 -9.25 -8.69 0.17
C VAL A 16 -8.35 -8.72 -1.07
N LEU A 17 -8.98 -8.72 -2.25
CA LEU A 17 -8.23 -8.67 -3.51
C LEU A 17 -7.63 -7.28 -3.70
N THR A 18 -6.32 -7.23 -3.92
CA THR A 18 -5.61 -5.99 -4.26
C THR A 18 -5.97 -5.56 -5.68
N PRO A 19 -6.43 -4.33 -5.91
CA PRO A 19 -6.65 -3.82 -7.26
C PRO A 19 -5.36 -3.90 -8.10
N SER A 20 -5.47 -4.22 -9.38
CA SER A 20 -4.30 -4.46 -10.25
C SER A 20 -3.37 -3.25 -10.34
N TYR A 21 -3.90 -2.03 -10.40
CA TYR A 21 -3.10 -0.80 -10.43
C TYR A 21 -2.36 -0.55 -9.11
N VAL A 22 -2.91 -0.99 -7.96
CA VAL A 22 -2.22 -0.95 -6.66
C VAL A 22 -1.15 -2.04 -6.58
N ALA A 23 -1.43 -3.23 -7.12
CA ALA A 23 -0.43 -4.30 -7.21
C ALA A 23 0.79 -3.86 -8.04
N GLN A 24 0.58 -3.20 -9.19
CA GLN A 24 1.65 -2.61 -9.99
C GLN A 24 2.42 -1.53 -9.22
N LEU A 25 1.72 -0.67 -8.47
CA LEU A 25 2.36 0.33 -7.63
C LEU A 25 3.30 -0.31 -6.59
N LEU A 26 2.83 -1.32 -5.86
CA LEU A 26 3.65 -2.03 -4.87
C LEU A 26 4.91 -2.64 -5.48
N VAL A 27 4.77 -3.29 -6.63
CA VAL A 27 5.87 -3.92 -7.38
C VAL A 27 6.91 -2.88 -7.78
N ARG A 28 6.50 -1.74 -8.32
CA ARG A 28 7.39 -0.63 -8.71
C ARG A 28 8.07 0.01 -7.49
N LEU A 29 7.36 0.17 -6.38
CA LEU A 29 7.91 0.69 -5.12
C LEU A 29 8.92 -0.28 -4.48
N ALA A 30 8.72 -1.60 -4.63
CA ALA A 30 9.67 -2.63 -4.25
C ALA A 30 10.84 -2.78 -5.24
N ARG A 31 10.92 -1.91 -6.26
CA ARG A 31 11.99 -1.86 -7.29
C ARG A 31 12.19 -3.17 -8.03
N VAL A 32 11.11 -3.91 -8.25
CA VAL A 32 11.16 -5.17 -9.00
C VAL A 32 11.61 -4.92 -10.43
N ASN A 33 12.54 -5.74 -10.91
CA ASN A 33 13.08 -5.76 -12.26
C ASN A 33 13.33 -7.21 -12.70
N LYS A 34 13.77 -7.44 -13.93
CA LYS A 34 13.97 -8.78 -14.50
C LYS A 34 14.85 -9.71 -13.67
N ASP A 35 15.75 -9.16 -12.82
CA ASP A 35 16.70 -9.93 -12.03
C ASP A 35 16.26 -10.15 -10.57
N SER A 36 15.12 -9.57 -10.18
CA SER A 36 14.58 -9.68 -8.83
C SER A 36 14.06 -11.07 -8.52
N TYR A 37 14.13 -11.45 -7.24
CA TYR A 37 13.49 -12.62 -6.66
C TYR A 37 12.41 -12.14 -5.69
N VAL A 38 11.16 -12.31 -6.07
CA VAL A 38 10.00 -11.71 -5.40
C VAL A 38 9.25 -12.75 -4.59
N TRP A 39 8.96 -12.46 -3.32
CA TRP A 39 8.05 -13.27 -2.54
C TRP A 39 6.86 -12.49 -1.98
N ASP A 40 5.79 -13.25 -1.64
CA ASP A 40 4.55 -12.77 -1.04
C ASP A 40 4.10 -13.76 0.04
N PHE A 41 4.00 -13.30 1.28
CA PHE A 41 3.71 -14.14 2.45
C PHE A 41 2.21 -14.32 2.75
N ALA A 42 1.35 -13.68 1.99
CA ALA A 42 -0.11 -13.83 2.06
C ALA A 42 -0.71 -13.67 0.65
N THR A 43 -0.34 -14.61 -0.20
CA THR A 43 -0.48 -14.52 -1.67
C THR A 43 -1.92 -14.31 -2.14
N GLY A 44 -2.91 -14.78 -1.37
CA GLY A 44 -4.31 -14.68 -1.78
C GLY A 44 -4.54 -15.34 -3.14
N SER A 45 -5.06 -14.59 -4.10
CA SER A 45 -5.24 -15.06 -5.48
C SER A 45 -4.00 -14.88 -6.37
N ALA A 46 -2.83 -14.62 -5.82
CA ALA A 46 -1.57 -14.32 -6.51
C ALA A 46 -1.54 -13.02 -7.34
N GLY A 47 -2.43 -12.07 -7.05
CA GLY A 47 -2.48 -10.82 -7.81
C GLY A 47 -1.19 -9.99 -7.76
N LEU A 48 -0.49 -9.98 -6.62
CA LEU A 48 0.81 -9.29 -6.47
C LEU A 48 1.93 -10.00 -7.24
N LEU A 49 1.97 -11.33 -7.21
CA LEU A 49 2.96 -12.11 -7.96
C LEU A 49 2.74 -12.00 -9.47
N VAL A 50 1.50 -11.98 -9.94
CA VAL A 50 1.17 -11.72 -11.35
C VAL A 50 1.65 -10.32 -11.76
N ALA A 51 1.44 -9.31 -10.92
CA ALA A 51 1.95 -7.96 -11.21
C ALA A 51 3.48 -7.93 -11.25
N ALA A 52 4.15 -8.62 -10.31
CA ALA A 52 5.61 -8.75 -10.29
C ALA A 52 6.13 -9.46 -11.56
N MET A 53 5.53 -10.59 -11.93
CA MET A 53 5.89 -11.31 -13.17
C MET A 53 5.78 -10.42 -14.40
N ASN A 54 4.69 -9.67 -14.53
CA ASN A 54 4.49 -8.78 -15.67
C ASN A 54 5.55 -7.67 -15.72
N GLU A 55 5.89 -7.06 -14.58
CA GLU A 55 6.93 -6.04 -14.51
C GLU A 55 8.30 -6.62 -14.93
N MET A 56 8.65 -7.79 -14.40
CA MET A 56 9.90 -8.48 -14.72
C MET A 56 10.01 -8.85 -16.21
N LEU A 57 8.92 -9.38 -16.79
CA LEU A 57 8.86 -9.72 -18.21
C LEU A 57 8.94 -8.47 -19.09
N ASN A 58 8.30 -7.38 -18.71
CA ASN A 58 8.38 -6.11 -19.43
C ASN A 58 9.81 -5.55 -19.39
N ASP A 59 10.46 -5.54 -18.23
CA ASP A 59 11.85 -5.10 -18.09
C ASP A 59 12.81 -5.98 -18.93
N ALA A 60 12.62 -7.30 -18.91
CA ALA A 60 13.40 -8.23 -19.75
C ALA A 60 13.27 -7.91 -21.24
N ARG A 61 12.04 -7.67 -21.72
CA ARG A 61 11.75 -7.35 -23.15
C ARG A 61 12.33 -6.02 -23.58
N VAL A 62 12.44 -5.05 -22.68
CA VAL A 62 13.02 -3.73 -22.97
C VAL A 62 14.56 -3.79 -22.97
N THR A 63 15.13 -4.60 -22.08
CA THR A 63 16.58 -4.59 -21.82
C THR A 63 17.37 -5.68 -22.55
N ILE A 64 16.74 -6.80 -22.92
CA ILE A 64 17.39 -7.92 -23.59
C ILE A 64 17.08 -7.90 -25.09
N THR A 65 18.11 -7.76 -25.91
CA THR A 65 17.98 -7.67 -27.38
C THR A 65 18.08 -9.02 -28.09
N SER A 66 18.74 -10.02 -27.48
CA SER A 66 18.87 -11.36 -28.03
C SER A 66 17.59 -12.17 -27.80
N PRO A 67 16.93 -12.70 -28.86
CA PRO A 67 15.72 -13.50 -28.72
C PRO A 67 15.93 -14.77 -27.86
N ASP A 68 17.08 -15.45 -28.02
CA ASP A 68 17.37 -16.67 -27.26
C ASP A 68 17.65 -16.39 -25.78
N GLU A 69 18.29 -15.27 -25.48
CA GLU A 69 18.54 -14.82 -24.13
C GLU A 69 17.22 -14.37 -23.45
N LEU A 70 16.39 -13.64 -24.17
CA LEU A 70 15.07 -13.23 -23.72
C LEU A 70 14.20 -14.44 -23.39
N ALA A 71 14.11 -15.43 -24.27
CA ALA A 71 13.33 -16.64 -24.03
C ALA A 71 13.81 -17.40 -22.79
N ARG A 72 15.13 -17.52 -22.60
CA ARG A 72 15.71 -18.12 -21.38
C ARG A 72 15.37 -17.33 -20.13
N LYS A 73 15.45 -15.98 -20.21
CA LYS A 73 15.15 -15.10 -19.08
C LYS A 73 13.66 -15.16 -18.70
N GLU A 74 12.76 -15.13 -19.68
CA GLU A 74 11.32 -15.27 -19.42
C GLU A 74 10.98 -16.62 -18.78
N ALA A 75 11.64 -17.70 -19.21
CA ALA A 75 11.48 -19.02 -18.60
C ALA A 75 12.00 -19.04 -17.15
N LEU A 76 13.15 -18.42 -16.88
CA LEU A 76 13.73 -18.32 -15.54
C LEU A 76 12.83 -17.52 -14.59
N ILE A 77 12.32 -16.36 -15.05
CA ILE A 77 11.38 -15.54 -14.26
C ILE A 77 10.22 -16.39 -13.79
N LYS A 78 9.58 -17.11 -14.70
CA LYS A 78 8.41 -17.94 -14.41
C LYS A 78 8.74 -19.14 -13.52
N ALA A 79 9.86 -19.81 -13.77
CA ALA A 79 10.21 -21.04 -13.08
C ALA A 79 10.80 -20.82 -11.68
N GLU A 80 11.50 -19.69 -11.44
CA GLU A 80 12.38 -19.58 -10.28
C GLU A 80 12.27 -18.27 -9.49
N GLN A 81 11.84 -17.17 -10.11
CA GLN A 81 12.01 -15.84 -9.51
C GLN A 81 10.79 -15.34 -8.71
N LEU A 82 9.74 -16.14 -8.60
CA LEU A 82 8.51 -15.82 -7.88
C LEU A 82 8.22 -16.90 -6.83
N LEU A 83 7.86 -16.50 -5.61
CA LEU A 83 7.45 -17.43 -4.55
C LEU A 83 6.33 -16.84 -3.71
N GLY A 84 5.26 -17.60 -3.53
CA GLY A 84 4.10 -17.21 -2.74
C GLY A 84 3.75 -18.21 -1.65
N LEU A 85 3.17 -17.71 -0.56
CA LEU A 85 2.70 -18.50 0.57
C LEU A 85 1.22 -18.21 0.82
N GLU A 86 0.43 -19.25 0.89
CA GLU A 86 -1.00 -19.16 1.20
C GLU A 86 -1.42 -20.26 2.17
N LEU A 87 -2.03 -19.86 3.28
CA LEU A 87 -2.45 -20.77 4.33
C LEU A 87 -3.70 -21.57 3.97
N LEU A 88 -4.69 -20.90 3.34
CA LEU A 88 -5.99 -21.48 3.02
C LEU A 88 -5.90 -22.30 1.74
N SER A 89 -6.05 -23.62 1.81
CA SER A 89 -5.92 -24.54 0.67
C SER A 89 -6.82 -24.18 -0.51
N SER A 90 -8.04 -23.69 -0.26
CA SER A 90 -8.96 -23.26 -1.31
C SER A 90 -8.45 -22.00 -2.05
N VAL A 91 -7.86 -21.04 -1.33
CA VAL A 91 -7.29 -19.83 -1.90
C VAL A 91 -5.97 -20.13 -2.59
N TYR A 92 -5.17 -21.04 -2.03
CA TYR A 92 -3.96 -21.60 -2.65
C TYR A 92 -4.25 -22.18 -4.04
N MET A 93 -5.29 -23.01 -4.17
CA MET A 93 -5.70 -23.55 -5.48
C MET A 93 -6.10 -22.45 -6.47
N LEU A 94 -6.75 -21.40 -5.99
CA LEU A 94 -7.08 -20.23 -6.81
C LEU A 94 -5.82 -19.49 -7.26
N ALA A 95 -4.84 -19.32 -6.38
CA ALA A 95 -3.55 -18.71 -6.71
C ALA A 95 -2.84 -19.48 -7.82
N ILE A 96 -2.72 -20.79 -7.71
CA ILE A 96 -2.12 -21.65 -8.74
C ILE A 96 -2.85 -21.50 -10.07
N LEU A 97 -4.18 -21.60 -10.07
CA LEU A 97 -4.97 -21.46 -11.31
C LEU A 97 -4.77 -20.08 -11.95
N ASN A 98 -4.70 -19.02 -11.15
CA ASN A 98 -4.47 -17.69 -11.67
C ASN A 98 -3.07 -17.55 -12.29
N MET A 99 -2.02 -18.05 -11.63
CA MET A 99 -0.66 -18.04 -12.16
C MET A 99 -0.56 -18.83 -13.47
N ILE A 100 -1.13 -20.03 -13.54
CA ILE A 100 -1.18 -20.84 -14.77
C ILE A 100 -1.89 -20.11 -15.91
N LEU A 101 -3.05 -19.50 -15.62
CA LEU A 101 -3.83 -18.74 -16.62
C LEU A 101 -3.05 -17.51 -17.14
N MET A 102 -2.21 -16.92 -16.29
CA MET A 102 -1.35 -15.78 -16.67
C MET A 102 -0.04 -16.21 -17.33
N GLY A 103 0.15 -17.51 -17.57
CA GLY A 103 1.26 -18.04 -18.34
C GLY A 103 2.54 -18.32 -17.54
N ASP A 104 2.40 -18.43 -16.21
CA ASP A 104 3.51 -18.84 -15.33
C ASP A 104 3.95 -20.29 -15.57
N GLY A 105 3.00 -21.21 -15.73
CA GLY A 105 3.26 -22.62 -16.09
C GLY A 105 3.89 -23.49 -15.00
N SER A 106 4.58 -22.91 -13.99
CA SER A 106 5.20 -23.62 -12.87
C SER A 106 5.23 -22.76 -11.62
N SER A 107 4.09 -22.65 -10.95
CA SER A 107 3.98 -21.75 -9.80
C SER A 107 4.72 -22.25 -8.57
N ASN A 108 5.62 -21.45 -8.03
CA ASN A 108 6.20 -21.66 -6.70
C ASN A 108 5.27 -21.07 -5.62
N ILE A 109 4.02 -21.55 -5.58
CA ILE A 109 3.09 -21.23 -4.50
C ILE A 109 3.10 -22.40 -3.50
N LEU A 110 3.27 -22.09 -2.22
CA LEU A 110 3.33 -23.08 -1.15
C LEU A 110 2.09 -22.97 -0.25
N ASN A 111 1.41 -24.08 -0.02
CA ASN A 111 0.33 -24.14 0.97
C ASN A 111 0.92 -24.34 2.36
N LYS A 112 1.43 -23.27 2.95
CA LYS A 112 2.10 -23.26 4.26
C LYS A 112 1.72 -22.03 5.06
N ASN A 113 1.86 -22.13 6.39
CA ASN A 113 1.84 -20.96 7.24
C ASN A 113 3.18 -20.21 7.12
N SER A 114 3.13 -19.00 6.56
CA SER A 114 4.33 -18.18 6.35
C SER A 114 4.99 -17.74 7.65
N LEU A 115 4.25 -17.68 8.76
CA LEU A 115 4.78 -17.26 10.07
C LEU A 115 5.50 -18.39 10.81
N THR A 116 5.02 -19.64 10.70
CA THR A 116 5.48 -20.78 11.52
C THR A 116 6.18 -21.86 10.71
N ASP A 117 5.76 -22.14 9.48
CA ASP A 117 6.15 -23.36 8.76
C ASP A 117 7.11 -23.08 7.59
N PHE A 118 7.28 -21.81 7.20
CA PHE A 118 8.16 -21.45 6.10
C PHE A 118 9.59 -21.23 6.59
N ASP A 119 10.52 -21.94 5.96
CA ASP A 119 11.95 -21.95 6.27
C ASP A 119 12.83 -21.15 5.28
N GLY A 120 12.20 -20.42 4.34
CA GLY A 120 12.91 -19.64 3.33
C GLY A 120 13.34 -20.41 2.09
N LYS A 121 12.90 -21.64 1.93
CA LYS A 121 13.31 -22.51 0.82
C LYS A 121 12.23 -22.63 -0.26
N TYR A 122 12.70 -23.00 -1.46
CA TYR A 122 11.79 -23.37 -2.54
C TYR A 122 10.91 -24.57 -2.14
N GLY A 123 9.78 -24.70 -2.81
CA GLY A 123 8.96 -25.90 -2.78
C GLY A 123 9.43 -26.99 -3.73
N PHE A 124 8.49 -27.62 -4.40
CA PHE A 124 8.68 -28.78 -5.26
C PHE A 124 9.92 -28.73 -6.14
N GLY A 125 10.72 -29.81 -6.08
CA GLY A 125 11.91 -30.00 -6.92
C GLY A 125 13.17 -29.25 -6.48
N LYS A 126 13.05 -28.34 -5.48
CA LYS A 126 14.17 -27.52 -4.95
C LYS A 126 14.16 -27.46 -3.44
N ASP A 127 13.73 -28.52 -2.76
CA ASP A 127 13.38 -28.56 -1.32
C ASP A 127 14.47 -28.04 -0.38
N ASN A 128 15.75 -28.14 -0.75
CA ASN A 128 16.86 -27.69 0.10
C ASN A 128 17.52 -26.40 -0.36
N THR A 129 17.01 -25.76 -1.40
CA THR A 129 17.56 -24.52 -1.94
C THR A 129 16.85 -23.31 -1.35
N SER A 130 17.60 -22.40 -0.74
CA SER A 130 17.05 -21.14 -0.23
C SER A 130 16.57 -20.25 -1.39
N PHE A 131 15.40 -19.64 -1.22
CA PHE A 131 14.91 -18.63 -2.13
C PHE A 131 15.64 -17.30 -1.88
N PRO A 132 16.38 -16.74 -2.85
CA PRO A 132 17.24 -15.58 -2.63
C PRO A 132 16.45 -14.27 -2.76
N ALA A 133 15.38 -14.11 -1.98
CA ALA A 133 14.50 -12.96 -2.05
C ALA A 133 15.23 -11.62 -1.92
N ASP A 134 14.98 -10.71 -2.85
CA ASP A 134 15.44 -9.32 -2.82
C ASP A 134 14.32 -8.30 -3.07
N ALA A 135 13.11 -8.78 -3.33
CA ALA A 135 11.90 -7.96 -3.36
C ALA A 135 10.77 -8.63 -2.56
N PHE A 136 10.06 -7.85 -1.76
CA PHE A 136 8.92 -8.30 -0.97
C PHE A 136 7.72 -7.40 -1.21
N VAL A 137 6.60 -7.99 -1.59
CA VAL A 137 5.32 -7.32 -1.75
C VAL A 137 4.26 -8.01 -0.90
N LEU A 138 3.37 -7.25 -0.27
CA LEU A 138 2.41 -7.83 0.66
C LEU A 138 1.13 -7.00 0.78
N ASN A 139 0.01 -7.69 0.84
CA ASN A 139 -1.25 -7.22 1.41
C ASN A 139 -1.69 -8.25 2.46
N PRO A 140 -1.32 -8.10 3.76
CA PRO A 140 -1.56 -9.11 4.78
C PRO A 140 -3.03 -9.12 5.22
N PRO A 141 -3.47 -10.20 5.91
CA PRO A 141 -4.75 -10.20 6.61
C PRO A 141 -4.72 -9.20 7.77
N TYR A 142 -5.62 -8.20 7.75
CA TYR A 142 -5.65 -7.12 8.75
C TYR A 142 -6.13 -7.56 10.13
N SER A 143 -6.67 -8.77 10.26
CA SER A 143 -7.03 -9.41 11.53
C SER A 143 -5.82 -9.99 12.28
N ALA A 144 -4.67 -10.12 11.61
CA ALA A 144 -3.46 -10.66 12.23
C ALA A 144 -2.80 -9.68 13.21
N GLU A 145 -1.82 -10.15 13.97
CA GLU A 145 -1.08 -9.36 14.96
C GLU A 145 -0.45 -8.11 14.34
N GLY A 146 -0.65 -6.98 15.00
CA GLY A 146 -0.18 -5.68 14.47
C GLY A 146 -0.82 -5.31 13.14
N ASN A 147 -2.04 -5.77 12.88
CA ASN A 147 -2.76 -5.67 11.60
C ASN A 147 -2.01 -6.35 10.43
N GLY A 148 -1.22 -7.39 10.71
CA GLY A 148 -0.41 -8.10 9.74
C GLY A 148 1.06 -7.64 9.69
N MET A 149 1.50 -6.75 10.56
CA MET A 149 2.89 -6.31 10.61
C MET A 149 3.86 -7.44 11.04
N ASN A 150 3.36 -8.47 11.74
CA ASN A 150 4.11 -9.70 12.05
C ASN A 150 4.56 -10.46 10.79
N PHE A 151 3.78 -10.45 9.70
CA PHE A 151 4.19 -11.00 8.40
C PHE A 151 5.36 -10.21 7.81
N VAL A 152 5.32 -8.90 7.96
CA VAL A 152 6.39 -8.00 7.49
C VAL A 152 7.67 -8.28 8.27
N GLU A 153 7.61 -8.30 9.59
CA GLU A 153 8.77 -8.60 10.45
C GLU A 153 9.38 -9.96 10.06
N ARG A 154 8.53 -10.98 9.90
CA ARG A 154 8.98 -12.33 9.53
C ARG A 154 9.68 -12.34 8.17
N ALA A 155 9.06 -11.76 7.13
CA ALA A 155 9.64 -11.74 5.80
C ALA A 155 10.97 -10.98 5.75
N LEU A 156 11.00 -9.77 6.31
CA LEU A 156 12.20 -8.93 6.31
C LEU A 156 13.36 -9.56 7.11
N SER A 157 13.06 -10.32 8.19
CA SER A 157 14.10 -11.02 8.96
C SER A 157 14.79 -12.15 8.20
N MET A 158 14.18 -12.64 7.12
CA MET A 158 14.70 -13.73 6.28
C MET A 158 15.42 -13.22 5.03
N MET A 159 15.28 -11.94 4.69
CA MET A 159 15.93 -11.32 3.54
C MET A 159 17.30 -10.76 3.92
N GLN A 160 18.25 -10.84 2.98
CA GLN A 160 19.62 -10.34 3.17
C GLN A 160 19.86 -8.98 2.50
N LYS A 161 18.98 -8.56 1.61
CA LYS A 161 19.07 -7.30 0.84
C LYS A 161 17.74 -7.00 0.17
N GLY A 162 17.65 -5.83 -0.46
CA GLY A 162 16.59 -5.49 -1.40
C GLY A 162 15.57 -4.51 -0.82
N TYR A 163 14.35 -4.56 -1.34
CA TYR A 163 13.29 -3.61 -1.01
C TYR A 163 11.97 -4.32 -0.73
N ALA A 164 11.14 -3.67 0.08
CA ALA A 164 9.80 -4.16 0.36
C ALA A 164 8.77 -3.03 0.22
N ALA A 165 7.60 -3.36 -0.32
CA ALA A 165 6.46 -2.46 -0.36
C ALA A 165 5.21 -3.21 0.09
N ILE A 166 4.55 -2.73 1.12
CA ILE A 166 3.42 -3.38 1.76
C ILE A 166 2.25 -2.42 1.91
N ILE A 167 1.04 -2.90 1.61
CA ILE A 167 -0.19 -2.16 1.88
C ILE A 167 -0.88 -2.74 3.10
N ILE A 168 -1.15 -1.89 4.10
CA ILE A 168 -1.63 -2.32 5.40
C ILE A 168 -2.52 -1.24 6.03
N GLN A 169 -3.31 -1.60 7.05
CA GLN A 169 -4.10 -0.61 7.78
C GLN A 169 -3.22 0.50 8.37
N ASN A 170 -3.67 1.74 8.24
CA ASN A 170 -3.01 2.94 8.77
C ASN A 170 -2.65 2.81 10.27
N SER A 171 -3.51 2.17 11.06
CA SER A 171 -3.29 1.98 12.51
C SER A 171 -2.04 1.16 12.85
N ALA A 172 -1.50 0.37 11.92
CA ALA A 172 -0.23 -0.34 12.10
C ALA A 172 0.95 0.62 12.32
N GLY A 173 0.97 1.75 11.59
CA GLY A 173 2.01 2.78 11.76
C GLY A 173 1.74 3.78 12.89
N SER A 174 0.52 3.76 13.49
CA SER A 174 0.09 4.72 14.52
C SER A 174 -0.01 4.11 15.92
N GLY A 175 0.55 2.91 16.17
CA GLY A 175 0.62 2.32 17.49
C GLY A 175 0.12 0.87 17.61
N LYS A 176 -0.75 0.39 16.72
CA LYS A 176 -1.26 -0.99 16.78
C LYS A 176 -0.15 -2.04 16.68
N ALA A 177 0.93 -1.74 15.96
CA ALA A 177 2.11 -2.59 15.80
C ALA A 177 3.38 -2.00 16.43
N LYS A 178 3.26 -1.14 17.44
CA LYS A 178 4.35 -0.35 18.02
C LYS A 178 5.64 -1.13 18.26
N GLU A 179 5.57 -2.25 18.96
CA GLU A 179 6.76 -3.03 19.33
C GLU A 179 7.33 -3.80 18.12
N ILE A 180 6.49 -4.23 17.20
CA ILE A 180 6.92 -4.86 15.94
C ILE A 180 7.66 -3.82 15.09
N ASN A 181 7.11 -2.62 14.96
CA ASN A 181 7.72 -1.52 14.21
C ASN A 181 9.14 -1.18 14.71
N LYS A 182 9.33 -1.12 16.04
CA LYS A 182 10.66 -0.93 16.63
C LYS A 182 11.64 -2.05 16.26
N ARG A 183 11.17 -3.30 16.27
CA ARG A 183 12.02 -4.44 15.91
C ARG A 183 12.40 -4.43 14.44
N ILE A 184 11.45 -4.09 13.55
CA ILE A 184 11.69 -3.92 12.10
C ILE A 184 12.79 -2.89 11.87
N LEU A 185 12.70 -1.71 12.48
CA LEU A 185 13.67 -0.62 12.28
C LEU A 185 15.06 -0.88 12.84
N LYS A 186 15.24 -1.89 13.70
CA LYS A 186 16.57 -2.34 14.14
C LYS A 186 17.42 -2.91 13.00
N HIS A 187 16.77 -3.42 11.96
CA HIS A 187 17.44 -4.14 10.87
C HIS A 187 17.05 -3.63 9.48
N ASN A 188 16.05 -2.79 9.36
CA ASN A 188 15.52 -2.30 8.08
C ASN A 188 15.24 -0.80 8.16
N THR A 189 15.32 -0.12 7.04
CA THR A 189 15.05 1.33 6.93
C THR A 189 13.69 1.60 6.30
N LEU A 190 12.83 2.37 6.98
CA LEU A 190 11.61 2.90 6.37
C LEU A 190 11.99 4.04 5.42
N LEU A 191 11.66 3.92 4.15
CA LEU A 191 11.95 4.91 3.10
C LEU A 191 10.78 5.85 2.86
N ALA A 192 9.56 5.30 2.86
CA ALA A 192 8.35 6.08 2.60
C ALA A 192 7.12 5.50 3.32
N SER A 193 6.20 6.40 3.64
CA SER A 193 4.85 6.10 4.12
C SER A 193 3.85 6.86 3.26
N ILE A 194 2.95 6.13 2.61
CA ILE A 194 2.01 6.67 1.63
C ILE A 194 0.60 6.39 2.13
N LYS A 195 -0.16 7.43 2.39
CA LYS A 195 -1.57 7.31 2.78
C LYS A 195 -2.42 7.10 1.53
N MET A 196 -3.13 5.98 1.45
CA MET A 196 -3.93 5.60 0.30
C MET A 196 -5.37 6.13 0.39
N PRO A 197 -6.14 6.15 -0.72
CA PRO A 197 -7.56 6.50 -0.70
C PRO A 197 -8.36 5.59 0.26
N SER A 198 -9.31 6.15 1.00
CA SER A 198 -10.15 5.40 1.95
C SER A 198 -11.17 4.48 1.25
N ASP A 199 -11.47 4.76 -0.01
CA ASP A 199 -12.37 3.97 -0.85
C ASP A 199 -11.65 2.94 -1.74
N LEU A 200 -10.36 2.71 -1.51
CA LEU A 200 -9.52 1.81 -2.31
C LEU A 200 -10.10 0.38 -2.41
N PHE A 201 -10.67 -0.10 -1.31
CA PHE A 201 -11.29 -1.43 -1.20
C PHE A 201 -12.81 -1.33 -1.10
N ILE A 202 -13.43 -0.40 -1.85
CA ILE A 202 -14.88 -0.15 -1.83
C ILE A 202 -15.69 -1.44 -2.02
N GLY A 203 -16.72 -1.61 -1.20
CA GLY A 203 -17.59 -2.79 -1.22
C GLY A 203 -17.08 -3.99 -0.40
N LYS A 204 -15.83 -3.95 0.12
CA LYS A 204 -15.29 -4.96 1.02
C LYS A 204 -14.84 -4.38 2.37
N SER A 205 -14.21 -3.20 2.36
CA SER A 205 -13.72 -2.56 3.58
C SER A 205 -13.62 -1.05 3.38
N SER A 206 -14.02 -0.27 4.37
CA SER A 206 -13.82 1.20 4.42
C SER A 206 -12.62 1.55 5.30
N VAL A 207 -11.57 0.74 5.25
CA VAL A 207 -10.41 0.90 6.13
C VAL A 207 -9.36 1.78 5.46
N GLN A 208 -8.93 2.82 6.17
CA GLN A 208 -7.79 3.63 5.75
C GLN A 208 -6.52 2.77 5.75
N THR A 209 -5.86 2.70 4.60
CA THR A 209 -4.60 1.97 4.40
C THR A 209 -3.45 2.91 4.10
N ASN A 210 -2.24 2.45 4.44
CA ASN A 210 -0.99 3.06 4.02
C ASN A 210 -0.13 2.03 3.28
N ILE A 211 0.71 2.52 2.38
CA ILE A 211 1.82 1.73 1.85
C ILE A 211 3.09 2.14 2.61
N TYR A 212 3.81 1.16 3.15
CA TYR A 212 5.13 1.35 3.72
C TYR A 212 6.18 0.73 2.80
N VAL A 213 7.24 1.50 2.53
CA VAL A 213 8.35 1.08 1.67
C VAL A 213 9.61 0.98 2.50
N PHE A 214 10.30 -0.17 2.42
CA PHE A 214 11.51 -0.42 3.20
C PHE A 214 12.72 -0.73 2.31
N LYS A 215 13.89 -0.33 2.80
CA LYS A 215 15.16 -0.93 2.42
C LYS A 215 15.50 -2.01 3.43
N VAL A 216 15.78 -3.20 2.93
CA VAL A 216 15.98 -4.41 3.75
C VAL A 216 17.44 -4.55 4.17
N ALA A 217 17.66 -5.14 5.35
CA ALA A 217 18.96 -5.42 5.95
C ALA A 217 19.86 -4.18 6.12
N GLU A 218 19.24 -3.02 6.35
CA GLU A 218 19.92 -1.77 6.68
C GLU A 218 19.20 -1.11 7.85
N LYS A 219 19.89 -1.00 9.00
CA LYS A 219 19.33 -0.38 10.21
C LYS A 219 18.88 1.06 9.92
N HIS A 220 17.70 1.43 10.41
CA HIS A 220 17.20 2.79 10.29
C HIS A 220 18.05 3.79 11.10
N ASP A 221 18.64 4.75 10.40
CA ASP A 221 19.34 5.87 11.04
C ASP A 221 18.31 6.90 11.53
N PRO A 222 18.36 7.37 12.79
CA PRO A 222 17.46 8.43 13.28
C PRO A 222 17.51 9.73 12.47
N LYS A 223 18.56 9.96 11.69
CA LYS A 223 18.70 11.11 10.78
C LYS A 223 18.20 10.83 9.37
N HIS A 224 17.81 9.58 9.08
CA HIS A 224 17.29 9.23 7.77
C HIS A 224 15.97 9.95 7.48
N ILE A 225 15.89 10.57 6.31
CA ILE A 225 14.69 11.27 5.85
C ILE A 225 13.71 10.27 5.27
N VAL A 226 12.54 10.17 5.90
CA VAL A 226 11.40 9.39 5.42
C VAL A 226 10.46 10.30 4.63
N LYS A 227 9.96 9.80 3.51
CA LYS A 227 9.02 10.49 2.64
C LYS A 227 7.59 10.15 3.06
N PHE A 228 6.80 11.15 3.42
CA PHE A 228 5.38 11.02 3.77
C PHE A 228 4.55 11.61 2.64
N ILE A 229 3.66 10.80 2.07
CA ILE A 229 2.88 11.21 0.90
C ILE A 229 1.39 10.98 1.20
N ASP A 230 0.59 12.03 1.11
CA ASP A 230 -0.87 11.94 1.14
C ASP A 230 -1.38 11.67 -0.29
N PHE A 231 -1.67 10.42 -0.58
CA PHE A 231 -2.22 9.95 -1.83
C PHE A 231 -3.73 9.66 -1.73
N SER A 232 -4.41 10.34 -0.80
CA SER A 232 -5.87 10.19 -0.61
C SER A 232 -6.67 10.56 -1.86
N ASN A 233 -6.17 11.51 -2.66
CA ASN A 233 -6.60 11.75 -4.04
C ASN A 233 -5.61 11.11 -5.00
N ASP A 234 -5.93 9.92 -5.48
CA ASP A 234 -5.09 9.19 -6.44
C ASP A 234 -5.49 9.43 -7.91
N GLY A 235 -6.42 10.35 -8.14
CA GLY A 235 -6.92 10.68 -9.48
C GLY A 235 -8.05 9.79 -9.98
N TYR A 236 -8.38 8.68 -9.28
CA TYR A 236 -9.49 7.82 -9.63
C TYR A 236 -10.74 8.13 -8.82
N THR A 237 -11.89 8.14 -9.51
CA THR A 237 -13.21 8.07 -8.86
C THR A 237 -13.73 6.63 -8.95
N ARG A 238 -14.18 6.10 -7.81
CA ARG A 238 -14.69 4.73 -7.66
C ARG A 238 -16.17 4.76 -7.35
N THR A 239 -16.97 4.01 -8.13
CA THR A 239 -18.41 3.87 -7.87
C THR A 239 -18.77 2.41 -7.72
N ASN A 240 -19.45 2.08 -6.60
CA ASN A 240 -19.99 0.75 -6.37
C ASN A 240 -21.40 0.68 -6.95
N ARG A 241 -21.60 -0.10 -8.02
CA ARG A 241 -22.92 -0.44 -8.53
C ARG A 241 -23.27 -1.85 -8.11
N LYS A 242 -24.43 -2.06 -7.48
CA LYS A 242 -24.93 -3.34 -6.90
C LYS A 242 -24.86 -4.58 -7.82
N LYS A 243 -24.57 -4.45 -9.11
CA LYS A 243 -24.50 -5.54 -10.09
C LYS A 243 -23.29 -5.49 -11.02
N ALA A 244 -22.41 -4.54 -10.90
CA ALA A 244 -21.25 -4.39 -11.77
C ALA A 244 -19.95 -4.35 -10.97
N SER A 245 -18.87 -4.76 -11.60
CA SER A 245 -17.51 -4.46 -11.15
C SER A 245 -17.37 -2.97 -10.78
N ILE A 246 -16.50 -2.68 -9.83
CA ILE A 246 -16.14 -1.30 -9.46
C ILE A 246 -15.85 -0.52 -10.75
N ASN A 247 -16.62 0.53 -10.98
CA ASN A 247 -16.38 1.40 -12.11
C ASN A 247 -15.30 2.40 -11.72
N LEU A 248 -14.09 2.18 -12.23
CA LEU A 248 -12.94 3.03 -12.05
C LEU A 248 -12.89 4.05 -13.19
N ARG A 249 -12.88 5.33 -12.86
CA ARG A 249 -12.75 6.41 -13.84
C ARG A 249 -11.56 7.26 -13.48
N ASP A 250 -10.69 7.51 -14.44
CA ASP A 250 -9.66 8.55 -14.35
C ASP A 250 -10.35 9.92 -14.42
N THR A 251 -10.27 10.68 -13.36
CA THR A 251 -10.91 11.99 -13.22
C THR A 251 -9.91 13.11 -12.94
N ASP A 252 -8.68 12.76 -12.56
CA ASP A 252 -7.64 13.73 -12.23
C ASP A 252 -6.23 13.13 -12.49
N GLN A 253 -5.92 12.84 -13.76
CA GLN A 253 -4.61 12.39 -14.23
C GLN A 253 -4.05 11.23 -13.38
N ALA A 254 -4.88 10.21 -13.14
CA ALA A 254 -4.55 9.13 -12.22
C ALA A 254 -3.25 8.40 -12.62
N LYS A 255 -3.08 8.09 -13.89
CA LYS A 255 -1.89 7.40 -14.38
C LYS A 255 -0.62 8.22 -14.09
N GLU A 256 -0.64 9.49 -14.40
CA GLU A 256 0.47 10.41 -14.19
C GLU A 256 0.76 10.60 -12.70
N ARG A 257 -0.28 10.66 -11.85
CA ARG A 257 -0.12 10.72 -10.39
C ARG A 257 0.53 9.46 -9.83
N TYR A 258 0.18 8.26 -10.31
CA TYR A 258 0.84 7.01 -9.92
C TYR A 258 2.30 6.97 -10.35
N ASP A 259 2.63 7.47 -11.56
CA ASP A 259 4.00 7.55 -12.06
C ASP A 259 4.82 8.56 -11.25
N GLU A 260 4.27 9.73 -10.95
CA GLU A 260 4.93 10.74 -10.12
C GLU A 260 5.14 10.22 -8.70
N LEU A 261 4.16 9.54 -8.09
CA LEU A 261 4.29 8.92 -6.78
C LEU A 261 5.51 7.99 -6.70
N VAL A 262 5.69 7.13 -7.70
CA VAL A 262 6.86 6.24 -7.76
C VAL A 262 8.14 7.06 -7.83
N ASN A 263 8.19 8.07 -8.71
CA ASN A 263 9.37 8.93 -8.86
C ASN A 263 9.69 9.72 -7.57
N LEU A 264 8.69 10.22 -6.86
CA LEU A 264 8.86 10.89 -5.58
C LEU A 264 9.46 9.95 -4.52
N VAL A 265 9.00 8.71 -4.46
CA VAL A 265 9.54 7.72 -3.53
C VAL A 265 10.97 7.33 -3.90
N LEU A 266 11.25 7.10 -5.18
CA LEU A 266 12.56 6.64 -5.64
C LEU A 266 13.61 7.76 -5.62
N TYR A 267 13.26 8.94 -6.11
CA TYR A 267 14.22 10.01 -6.44
C TYR A 267 14.03 11.28 -5.61
N GLY A 268 12.87 11.48 -4.97
CA GLY A 268 12.62 12.60 -4.06
C GLY A 268 11.99 13.83 -4.70
N LYS A 269 12.02 14.94 -3.96
CA LYS A 269 11.28 16.19 -4.21
C LYS A 269 11.50 16.82 -5.59
N GLN A 270 12.61 16.54 -6.28
CA GLN A 270 12.85 17.06 -7.63
C GLN A 270 11.84 16.59 -8.69
N TYR A 271 11.04 15.57 -8.39
CA TYR A 271 9.98 15.07 -9.26
C TYR A 271 8.59 15.57 -8.87
N LEU A 272 8.49 16.53 -7.93
CA LEU A 272 7.23 17.13 -7.50
C LEU A 272 6.65 17.99 -8.62
N ASN A 273 5.48 17.63 -9.14
CA ASN A 273 4.81 18.32 -10.25
C ASN A 273 3.28 18.38 -10.06
N LEU A 274 2.59 17.24 -10.04
CA LEU A 274 1.14 17.16 -9.80
C LEU A 274 0.80 17.20 -8.30
N PHE A 275 1.70 16.66 -7.47
CA PHE A 275 1.55 16.72 -6.02
C PHE A 275 1.94 18.11 -5.51
N THR A 276 1.26 18.53 -4.46
CA THR A 276 1.55 19.78 -3.75
C THR A 276 2.50 19.54 -2.57
N GLU A 277 3.09 20.60 -2.05
CA GLU A 277 3.90 20.53 -0.81
C GLU A 277 3.07 20.14 0.43
N LYS A 278 1.74 20.16 0.36
CA LYS A 278 0.85 19.65 1.42
C LYS A 278 0.68 18.14 1.33
N GLU A 279 0.80 17.57 0.14
CA GLU A 279 0.69 16.13 -0.11
C GLU A 279 2.04 15.41 0.01
N TYR A 280 3.17 16.11 -0.13
CA TYR A 280 4.52 15.56 -0.03
C TYR A 280 5.29 16.21 1.11
N TYR A 281 5.71 15.43 2.10
CA TYR A 281 6.42 15.89 3.27
C TYR A 281 7.60 14.99 3.59
N GLU A 282 8.75 15.58 3.89
CA GLU A 282 9.97 14.88 4.28
C GLU A 282 10.34 15.21 5.71
N THR A 283 10.53 14.17 6.54
CA THR A 283 11.02 14.32 7.91
C THR A 283 11.63 13.03 8.43
N THR A 284 12.30 13.10 9.56
CA THR A 284 12.80 11.92 10.28
C THR A 284 11.70 11.27 11.11
N ILE A 285 11.90 10.00 11.48
CA ILE A 285 11.12 9.29 12.51
C ILE A 285 12.04 8.87 13.65
N ASP A 286 11.46 8.64 14.83
CA ASP A 286 12.18 8.05 15.95
C ASP A 286 12.08 6.51 15.90
N PRO A 287 13.18 5.78 15.62
CA PRO A 287 13.15 4.31 15.57
C PRO A 287 12.71 3.64 16.88
N GLN A 288 12.77 4.38 18.00
CA GLN A 288 12.33 3.88 19.31
C GLN A 288 10.86 4.17 19.60
N ASN A 289 10.22 5.04 18.82
CA ASN A 289 8.81 5.37 19.01
C ASN A 289 7.89 4.25 18.49
N GLY A 290 8.03 3.84 17.22
CA GLY A 290 7.22 2.81 16.57
C GLY A 290 5.76 3.21 16.28
N CYS A 291 5.38 4.48 16.50
CA CYS A 291 4.02 5.01 16.31
C CYS A 291 3.95 6.21 15.36
N ASP A 292 5.06 6.66 14.84
CA ASP A 292 5.19 7.91 14.09
C ASP A 292 5.42 7.70 12.57
N TRP A 293 4.88 6.59 12.05
CA TRP A 293 5.02 6.24 10.63
C TRP A 293 3.97 6.90 9.71
N ASN A 294 3.06 7.70 10.27
CA ASN A 294 1.96 8.34 9.52
C ASN A 294 2.01 9.87 9.70
N LYS A 295 3.19 10.46 9.62
CA LYS A 295 3.34 11.91 9.69
C LYS A 295 2.75 12.58 8.43
N SER A 296 2.27 13.79 8.58
CA SER A 296 1.79 14.64 7.50
C SER A 296 2.49 16.00 7.53
N ALA A 297 2.41 16.73 6.44
CA ALA A 297 2.88 18.10 6.40
C ALA A 297 2.23 18.93 7.53
N PRO A 298 2.99 19.78 8.21
CA PRO A 298 2.45 20.67 9.21
C PRO A 298 1.36 21.58 8.59
N VAL A 299 0.22 21.66 9.27
CA VAL A 299 -0.83 22.57 8.85
C VAL A 299 -0.44 23.98 9.28
N ASP A 300 -0.37 24.92 8.36
CA ASP A 300 -0.21 26.33 8.69
C ASP A 300 -1.51 26.83 9.33
N THR A 301 -1.46 27.01 10.64
CA THR A 301 -2.59 27.49 11.46
C THR A 301 -2.64 29.00 11.57
N ARG A 302 -1.75 29.74 10.91
CA ARG A 302 -1.79 31.20 10.92
C ARG A 302 -3.07 31.67 10.23
N PRO A 303 -3.82 32.61 10.86
CA PRO A 303 -5.03 33.12 10.26
C PRO A 303 -4.76 33.75 8.89
N THR A 304 -5.55 33.41 7.90
CA THR A 304 -5.53 34.01 6.58
C THR A 304 -6.38 35.28 6.51
N LEU A 305 -6.22 36.09 5.48
CA LEU A 305 -7.09 37.26 5.25
C LEU A 305 -8.57 36.82 5.11
N ALA A 306 -8.83 35.63 4.60
CA ALA A 306 -10.18 35.06 4.53
C ALA A 306 -10.78 34.78 5.90
N ASP A 307 -9.96 34.25 6.84
CA ASP A 307 -10.38 33.98 8.21
C ASP A 307 -10.72 35.27 8.95
N PHE A 308 -9.90 36.32 8.77
CA PHE A 308 -10.19 37.64 9.32
C PHE A 308 -11.49 38.23 8.74
N LYS A 309 -11.68 38.18 7.42
CA LYS A 309 -12.91 38.62 6.77
C LYS A 309 -14.14 37.86 7.29
N LYS A 310 -14.04 36.55 7.44
CA LYS A 310 -15.10 35.71 7.99
C LYS A 310 -15.44 36.12 9.43
N THR A 311 -14.43 36.26 10.28
CA THR A 311 -14.62 36.66 11.68
C THR A 311 -15.31 38.02 11.79
N ILE A 312 -14.90 38.99 10.96
CA ILE A 312 -15.57 40.33 10.92
C ILE A 312 -17.03 40.20 10.46
N SER A 313 -17.27 39.42 9.41
CA SER A 313 -18.64 39.18 8.91
C SER A 313 -19.53 38.52 9.95
N ASP A 314 -19.02 37.47 10.63
CA ASP A 314 -19.74 36.77 11.69
C ASP A 314 -20.05 37.69 12.87
N TYR A 315 -19.08 38.54 13.28
CA TYR A 315 -19.29 39.53 14.34
C TYR A 315 -20.33 40.57 13.95
N LEU A 316 -20.27 41.13 12.77
CA LEU A 316 -21.26 42.10 12.28
C LEU A 316 -22.66 41.49 12.22
N SER A 317 -22.77 40.25 11.75
CA SER A 317 -24.03 39.52 11.70
C SER A 317 -24.62 39.29 13.09
N TRP A 318 -23.76 38.99 14.07
CA TRP A 318 -24.14 38.84 15.48
C TRP A 318 -24.63 40.18 16.07
N GLU A 319 -23.90 41.29 15.87
CA GLU A 319 -24.30 42.61 16.33
C GLU A 319 -25.62 43.03 15.72
N VAL A 320 -25.80 42.91 14.39
CA VAL A 320 -27.08 43.21 13.74
C VAL A 320 -28.23 42.41 14.33
N SER A 321 -28.00 41.10 14.55
CA SER A 321 -29.01 40.22 15.20
C SER A 321 -29.39 40.70 16.60
N ASN A 322 -28.40 41.16 17.37
CA ASN A 322 -28.68 41.66 18.75
C ASN A 322 -29.41 43.00 18.71
N LEU A 323 -29.07 43.91 17.81
CA LEU A 323 -29.77 45.16 17.63
C LEU A 323 -31.26 44.97 17.25
N LEU A 324 -31.52 44.02 16.32
CA LEU A 324 -32.87 43.68 15.90
C LEU A 324 -33.69 43.09 17.06
N LYS A 325 -33.07 42.20 17.87
CA LYS A 325 -33.73 41.63 19.07
C LYS A 325 -33.99 42.70 20.17
N GLY A 326 -33.11 43.69 20.30
CA GLY A 326 -33.30 44.83 21.22
C GLY A 326 -34.44 45.73 20.84
N GLN A 327 -34.67 45.94 19.51
CA GLN A 327 -35.80 46.74 19.02
C GLN A 327 -37.15 46.03 19.22
N THR A 328 -37.24 44.70 19.06
CA THR A 328 -38.47 43.94 19.30
C THR A 328 -38.88 43.94 20.77
N GLN A 329 -37.96 44.04 21.72
CA GLN A 329 -38.29 44.19 23.16
C GLN A 329 -38.71 45.60 23.58
N GLY A 330 -38.39 46.62 22.79
CA GLY A 330 -38.80 48.00 23.04
C GLY A 330 -40.22 48.32 22.61
N GLU A 331 -40.77 47.64 21.62
CA GLU A 331 -42.15 47.85 21.14
C GLU A 331 -43.22 47.18 22.01
N ASP A 332 -42.90 46.11 22.71
CA ASP A 332 -43.84 45.39 23.59
C ASP A 332 -44.07 46.14 24.93
N ASN A 333 -43.29 47.18 25.25
CA ASN A 333 -43.46 47.96 26.51
C ASN A 333 -44.17 49.28 26.33
N LEU A 334 -44.63 49.63 25.13
CA LEU A 334 -45.41 50.88 24.84
C LEU A 334 -46.89 50.64 24.69
N GLY A 335 -47.38 49.44 24.98
CA GLY A 335 -48.77 49.01 24.86
C GLY A 335 -49.43 48.58 26.20
N LYS A 336 -49.17 49.34 27.31
CA LYS A 336 -49.99 49.18 28.57
C LYS A 336 -50.34 50.55 29.12
#